data_09d7b164ea5df50a141516af090424a4
#
_entry.id   09d7b164ea5df50a141516af090424a4
#
_cell.length_a   1.000
_cell.length_b   1.000
_cell.length_c   1.000
_cell.angle_alpha   90.00
_cell.angle_beta   90.00
_cell.angle_gamma   90.00
#
_symmetry.space_group_name_H-M   'P 1'
#
loop_
_entity.id
_entity.type
_entity.pdbx_description
1 polymer ?
#
loop_
_entity_poly.entity_id
_entity_poly.type
_entity_poly.pdbx_seq_one_letter_code
_entity_poly.pdbx_strand_id
1 'polypeptide(L)'
;MRRALCLAAVLLAGCAAAPEPEGPKVDSGTITGNTTDPRNRARIRTELAALYYARGNMNIALEELRSAVAADPDYAVAHGMFGLVYMELKENGLAQTSFQRALSLAPDDPDINHNYGWFLCQTNRERESIPYFMRALRNPLYATQARSWSAAGTCELRRGNLREAEGYLQRALAIDPNQPAALMQLAQVRYRQGNLEEARKLVARHAKIVDATPESLWLALRIERRFGQRNNELSYANQLRRRFPQSAEAQALQRGAYD
;
A
#
# COMPACT_ATOMS: atom_id res chain seq x y z
N MET A 1 39.21 -76.78 54.10
CA MET A 1 39.46 -77.00 52.63
C MET A 1 38.24 -77.55 52.03
N ARG A 2 37.46 -76.81 51.22
CA ARG A 2 36.55 -77.28 50.17
C ARG A 2 35.88 -76.07 49.60
N ARG A 3 36.25 -75.68 48.37
CA ARG A 3 35.69 -74.61 47.57
C ARG A 3 34.36 -75.06 46.98
N ALA A 4 33.26 -74.35 47.22
CA ALA A 4 32.00 -74.51 46.51
C ALA A 4 31.88 -73.45 45.46
N LEU A 5 31.83 -73.85 44.20
CA LEU A 5 31.50 -73.00 43.04
C LEU A 5 29.97 -72.81 42.98
N CYS A 6 29.52 -71.55 43.08
CA CYS A 6 28.14 -71.20 42.72
C CYS A 6 28.09 -70.71 41.27
N LEU A 7 27.46 -71.44 40.38
CA LEU A 7 27.04 -71.07 39.04
C LEU A 7 25.88 -70.07 39.15
N ALA A 8 26.07 -68.84 38.67
CA ALA A 8 24.97 -67.90 38.49
C ALA A 8 24.43 -68.01 37.06
N ALA A 9 23.19 -68.50 36.95
CA ALA A 9 22.45 -68.49 35.69
C ALA A 9 21.91 -67.07 35.40
N VAL A 10 22.39 -66.46 34.34
CA VAL A 10 21.86 -65.18 33.86
C VAL A 10 20.66 -65.45 32.96
N LEU A 11 19.46 -65.09 33.40
CA LEU A 11 18.25 -65.07 32.61
C LEU A 11 18.22 -63.78 31.79
N LEU A 12 18.41 -63.89 30.47
CA LEU A 12 18.18 -62.84 29.52
C LEU A 12 16.67 -62.68 29.29
N ALA A 13 16.06 -61.71 29.92
CA ALA A 13 14.69 -61.27 29.63
C ALA A 13 14.74 -60.41 28.35
N GLY A 14 14.26 -60.95 27.23
CA GLY A 14 14.06 -60.19 25.99
C GLY A 14 12.90 -59.21 26.16
N CYS A 15 13.19 -57.92 26.08
CA CYS A 15 12.17 -56.88 25.95
C CYS A 15 11.57 -56.95 24.54
N ALA A 16 10.33 -57.51 24.44
CA ALA A 16 9.53 -57.30 23.24
C ALA A 16 9.12 -55.82 23.17
N ALA A 17 9.65 -55.10 22.20
CA ALA A 17 9.19 -53.75 21.90
C ALA A 17 7.75 -53.80 21.42
N ALA A 18 6.87 -53.10 22.10
CA ALA A 18 5.50 -52.87 21.63
C ALA A 18 5.53 -52.03 20.37
N PRO A 19 4.68 -52.27 19.36
CA PRO A 19 4.60 -51.41 18.17
C PRO A 19 4.17 -50.01 18.61
N GLU A 20 4.95 -49.01 18.24
CA GLU A 20 4.57 -47.60 18.41
C GLU A 20 3.28 -47.32 17.61
N PRO A 21 2.31 -46.57 18.16
CA PRO A 21 1.14 -46.16 17.40
C PRO A 21 1.60 -45.32 16.21
N GLU A 22 1.30 -45.81 14.98
CA GLU A 22 1.47 -45.01 13.77
C GLU A 22 0.75 -43.68 13.97
N GLY A 23 1.49 -42.58 14.08
CA GLY A 23 0.93 -41.24 14.06
C GLY A 23 0.16 -41.00 12.75
N PRO A 24 -0.78 -40.07 12.71
CA PRO A 24 -1.54 -39.78 11.51
C PRO A 24 -0.60 -39.58 10.35
N LYS A 25 -0.71 -40.40 9.31
CA LYS A 25 0.03 -40.24 8.05
C LYS A 25 -0.37 -38.89 7.47
N VAL A 26 0.47 -37.89 7.63
CA VAL A 26 0.32 -36.61 6.91
C VAL A 26 0.51 -36.94 5.44
N ASP A 27 -0.59 -36.89 4.71
CA ASP A 27 -0.60 -37.13 3.27
C ASP A 27 0.24 -36.02 2.59
N SER A 28 1.50 -36.33 2.34
CA SER A 28 2.45 -35.42 1.65
C SER A 28 2.06 -35.16 0.19
N GLY A 29 0.98 -35.78 -0.30
CA GLY A 29 0.44 -35.56 -1.63
C GLY A 29 -0.24 -34.20 -1.84
N THR A 30 -0.72 -33.56 -0.74
CA THR A 30 -1.52 -32.32 -0.86
C THR A 30 -0.65 -31.06 -0.98
N ILE A 31 0.62 -31.08 -0.59
CA ILE A 31 1.51 -29.91 -0.65
C ILE A 31 2.27 -29.83 -1.99
N THR A 32 2.50 -30.94 -2.67
CA THR A 32 3.28 -30.98 -3.92
C THR A 32 2.46 -30.66 -5.17
N GLY A 33 1.14 -30.76 -5.12
CA GLY A 33 0.26 -30.52 -6.28
C GLY A 33 0.18 -29.08 -6.74
N ASN A 34 0.49 -28.11 -5.86
CA ASN A 34 0.22 -26.70 -6.13
C ASN A 34 1.46 -25.86 -6.53
N THR A 35 2.68 -26.38 -6.34
CA THR A 35 3.92 -25.65 -6.69
C THR A 35 4.37 -25.90 -8.12
N THR A 36 3.85 -26.91 -8.80
CA THR A 36 4.17 -27.23 -10.20
C THR A 36 3.34 -26.44 -11.21
N ASP A 37 2.17 -25.92 -10.79
CA ASP A 37 1.34 -25.08 -11.64
C ASP A 37 2.02 -23.75 -11.98
N PRO A 38 2.22 -23.44 -13.28
CA PRO A 38 2.85 -22.19 -13.72
C PRO A 38 2.20 -20.93 -13.13
N ARG A 39 0.86 -20.89 -13.10
CA ARG A 39 0.12 -19.74 -12.57
C ARG A 39 0.30 -19.57 -11.07
N ASN A 40 0.35 -20.65 -10.31
CA ASN A 40 0.62 -20.60 -8.88
C ASN A 40 2.06 -20.14 -8.59
N ARG A 41 3.05 -20.58 -9.39
CA ARG A 41 4.41 -20.07 -9.30
C ARG A 41 4.48 -18.57 -9.59
N ALA A 42 3.80 -18.11 -10.65
CA ALA A 42 3.71 -16.69 -10.99
C ALA A 42 3.08 -15.87 -9.84
N ARG A 43 2.01 -16.38 -9.23
CA ARG A 43 1.37 -15.75 -8.06
C ARG A 43 2.35 -15.60 -6.90
N ILE A 44 3.00 -16.69 -6.49
CA ILE A 44 3.95 -16.68 -5.35
C ILE A 44 5.11 -15.70 -5.61
N ARG A 45 5.68 -15.71 -6.82
CA ARG A 45 6.75 -14.79 -7.21
C ARG A 45 6.28 -13.33 -7.20
N THR A 46 5.06 -13.07 -7.63
CA THR A 46 4.48 -11.71 -7.62
C THR A 46 4.22 -11.22 -6.19
N GLU A 47 3.72 -12.09 -5.30
CA GLU A 47 3.55 -11.76 -3.88
C GLU A 47 4.90 -11.46 -3.21
N LEU A 48 5.94 -12.24 -3.52
CA LEU A 48 7.29 -11.99 -3.03
C LEU A 48 7.84 -10.65 -3.56
N ALA A 49 7.62 -10.35 -4.83
CA ALA A 49 7.98 -9.06 -5.42
C ALA A 49 7.28 -7.89 -4.71
N ALA A 50 6.00 -8.04 -4.37
CA ALA A 50 5.25 -7.03 -3.61
C ALA A 50 5.85 -6.78 -2.22
N LEU A 51 6.33 -7.84 -1.54
CA LEU A 51 7.04 -7.70 -0.25
C LEU A 51 8.37 -6.96 -0.39
N TYR A 52 9.16 -7.24 -1.44
CA TYR A 52 10.40 -6.52 -1.70
C TYR A 52 10.15 -5.07 -2.12
N TYR A 53 9.13 -4.81 -2.93
CA TYR A 53 8.69 -3.46 -3.27
C TYR A 53 8.34 -2.65 -2.02
N ALA A 54 7.54 -3.21 -1.11
CA ALA A 54 7.16 -2.55 0.13
C ALA A 54 8.36 -2.21 1.04
N ARG A 55 9.48 -2.95 0.89
CA ARG A 55 10.74 -2.72 1.60
C ARG A 55 11.71 -1.79 0.85
N GLY A 56 11.32 -1.27 -0.31
CA GLY A 56 12.19 -0.44 -1.14
C GLY A 56 13.24 -1.21 -1.96
N ASN A 57 13.22 -2.54 -1.97
CA ASN A 57 14.18 -3.39 -2.68
C ASN A 57 13.76 -3.62 -4.15
N MET A 58 13.78 -2.54 -4.95
CA MET A 58 13.24 -2.55 -6.31
C MET A 58 13.92 -3.56 -7.23
N ASN A 59 15.25 -3.74 -7.12
CA ASN A 59 15.99 -4.69 -7.96
C ASN A 59 15.52 -6.12 -7.74
N ILE A 60 15.37 -6.54 -6.46
CA ILE A 60 14.91 -7.89 -6.13
C ILE A 60 13.44 -8.06 -6.56
N ALA A 61 12.61 -7.03 -6.38
CA ALA A 61 11.23 -7.06 -6.87
C ALA A 61 11.17 -7.30 -8.38
N LEU A 62 12.05 -6.65 -9.17
CA LEU A 62 12.13 -6.88 -10.62
C LEU A 62 12.59 -8.30 -10.98
N GLU A 63 13.51 -8.89 -10.25
CA GLU A 63 13.99 -10.28 -10.47
C GLU A 63 12.87 -11.29 -10.21
N GLU A 64 12.12 -11.11 -9.12
CA GLU A 64 10.98 -11.96 -8.80
C GLU A 64 9.85 -11.81 -9.83
N LEU A 65 9.60 -10.61 -10.33
CA LEU A 65 8.63 -10.37 -11.39
C LEU A 65 9.04 -10.99 -12.73
N ARG A 66 10.34 -10.95 -13.09
CA ARG A 66 10.84 -11.66 -14.27
C ARG A 66 10.60 -13.16 -14.13
N SER A 67 10.84 -13.71 -12.94
CA SER A 67 10.57 -15.13 -12.65
C SER A 67 9.07 -15.43 -12.70
N ALA A 68 8.21 -14.51 -12.27
CA ALA A 68 6.76 -14.64 -12.34
C ALA A 68 6.27 -14.73 -13.79
N VAL A 69 6.66 -13.79 -14.66
CA VAL A 69 6.24 -13.80 -16.08
C VAL A 69 6.94 -14.88 -16.90
N ALA A 70 8.10 -15.39 -16.47
CA ALA A 70 8.71 -16.58 -17.07
C ALA A 70 7.90 -17.85 -16.76
N ALA A 71 7.24 -17.90 -15.57
CA ALA A 71 6.36 -19.01 -15.21
C ALA A 71 4.99 -18.92 -15.90
N ASP A 72 4.37 -17.75 -15.92
CA ASP A 72 3.09 -17.46 -16.59
C ASP A 72 3.14 -16.07 -17.26
N PRO A 73 3.40 -15.99 -18.56
CA PRO A 73 3.49 -14.72 -19.30
C PRO A 73 2.19 -13.90 -19.33
N ASP A 74 1.07 -14.53 -19.06
CA ASP A 74 -0.27 -13.91 -19.08
C ASP A 74 -0.81 -13.63 -17.67
N TYR A 75 0.04 -13.72 -16.65
CA TYR A 75 -0.34 -13.36 -15.29
C TYR A 75 -0.43 -11.85 -15.11
N ALA A 76 -1.63 -11.30 -15.29
CA ALA A 76 -1.89 -9.85 -15.33
C ALA A 76 -1.36 -9.09 -14.10
N VAL A 77 -1.46 -9.70 -12.90
CA VAL A 77 -1.03 -9.07 -11.64
C VAL A 77 0.47 -8.82 -11.62
N ALA A 78 1.29 -9.73 -12.21
CA ALA A 78 2.73 -9.52 -12.32
C ALA A 78 3.07 -8.31 -13.19
N HIS A 79 2.37 -8.15 -14.32
CA HIS A 79 2.53 -6.98 -15.18
C HIS A 79 2.09 -5.69 -14.48
N GLY A 80 0.98 -5.72 -13.72
CA GLY A 80 0.56 -4.59 -12.87
C GLY A 80 1.61 -4.22 -11.82
N MET A 81 2.24 -5.22 -11.20
CA MET A 81 3.29 -5.01 -10.21
C MET A 81 4.59 -4.46 -10.84
N PHE A 82 4.96 -4.91 -12.07
CA PHE A 82 6.02 -4.26 -12.84
C PHE A 82 5.73 -2.76 -13.04
N GLY A 83 4.48 -2.41 -13.37
CA GLY A 83 4.06 -1.02 -13.52
C GLY A 83 4.32 -0.20 -12.26
N LEU A 84 4.01 -0.73 -11.08
CA LEU A 84 4.28 -0.07 -9.79
C LEU A 84 5.76 0.10 -9.52
N VAL A 85 6.57 -0.95 -9.73
CA VAL A 85 8.02 -0.90 -9.52
C VAL A 85 8.68 0.12 -10.45
N TYR A 86 8.34 0.10 -11.75
CA TYR A 86 8.87 1.08 -12.70
C TYR A 86 8.41 2.51 -12.42
N MET A 87 7.18 2.69 -11.95
CA MET A 87 6.70 4.02 -11.52
C MET A 87 7.54 4.56 -10.36
N GLU A 88 7.88 3.73 -9.37
CA GLU A 88 8.74 4.12 -8.25
C GLU A 88 10.15 4.48 -8.72
N LEU A 89 10.68 3.72 -9.67
CA LEU A 89 11.98 3.98 -10.32
C LEU A 89 11.95 5.18 -11.29
N LYS A 90 10.80 5.83 -11.48
CA LYS A 90 10.59 6.94 -12.44
C LYS A 90 10.77 6.55 -13.91
N GLU A 91 10.76 5.25 -14.21
CA GLU A 91 10.81 4.70 -15.55
C GLU A 91 9.40 4.69 -16.19
N ASN A 92 8.88 5.90 -16.44
CA ASN A 92 7.48 6.10 -16.83
C ASN A 92 7.07 5.34 -18.10
N GLY A 93 7.96 5.19 -19.08
CA GLY A 93 7.70 4.44 -20.31
C GLY A 93 7.49 2.95 -20.04
N LEU A 94 8.35 2.34 -19.21
CA LEU A 94 8.25 0.95 -18.81
C LEU A 94 7.02 0.71 -17.92
N ALA A 95 6.74 1.66 -17.00
CA ALA A 95 5.55 1.61 -16.17
C ALA A 95 4.26 1.61 -17.02
N GLN A 96 4.16 2.51 -17.99
CA GLN A 96 3.00 2.58 -18.89
C GLN A 96 2.80 1.30 -19.68
N THR A 97 3.85 0.78 -20.31
CA THR A 97 3.80 -0.47 -21.09
C THR A 97 3.35 -1.64 -20.22
N SER A 98 3.89 -1.74 -19.00
CA SER A 98 3.55 -2.81 -18.06
C SER A 98 2.09 -2.74 -17.62
N PHE A 99 1.57 -1.56 -17.27
CA PHE A 99 0.16 -1.38 -16.93
C PHE A 99 -0.77 -1.66 -18.12
N GLN A 100 -0.39 -1.23 -19.32
CA GLN A 100 -1.18 -1.51 -20.54
C GLN A 100 -1.25 -3.02 -20.80
N ARG A 101 -0.14 -3.76 -20.62
CA ARG A 101 -0.16 -5.22 -20.72
C ARG A 101 -1.07 -5.84 -19.66
N ALA A 102 -0.97 -5.39 -18.40
CA ALA A 102 -1.85 -5.86 -17.33
C ALA A 102 -3.33 -5.64 -17.67
N LEU A 103 -3.69 -4.45 -18.15
CA LEU A 103 -5.07 -4.12 -18.55
C LEU A 103 -5.53 -4.90 -19.79
N SER A 104 -4.64 -5.25 -20.72
CA SER A 104 -5.00 -6.10 -21.87
C SER A 104 -5.36 -7.52 -21.44
N LEU A 105 -4.76 -8.02 -20.36
CA LEU A 105 -4.98 -9.35 -19.81
C LEU A 105 -6.17 -9.40 -18.83
N ALA A 106 -6.38 -8.34 -18.07
CA ALA A 106 -7.43 -8.24 -17.07
C ALA A 106 -8.04 -6.81 -17.04
N PRO A 107 -8.87 -6.46 -18.03
CA PRO A 107 -9.36 -5.09 -18.23
C PRO A 107 -10.23 -4.56 -17.08
N ASP A 108 -10.92 -5.43 -16.37
CA ASP A 108 -11.83 -5.06 -15.28
C ASP A 108 -11.28 -5.37 -13.88
N ASP A 109 -10.00 -5.78 -13.78
CA ASP A 109 -9.35 -5.96 -12.47
C ASP A 109 -9.29 -4.62 -11.73
N PRO A 110 -9.86 -4.52 -10.52
CA PRO A 110 -9.97 -3.24 -9.83
C PRO A 110 -8.63 -2.68 -9.36
N ASP A 111 -7.69 -3.53 -8.93
CA ASP A 111 -6.39 -3.09 -8.46
C ASP A 111 -5.51 -2.60 -9.61
N ILE A 112 -5.53 -3.29 -10.76
CA ILE A 112 -4.81 -2.88 -11.96
C ILE A 112 -5.35 -1.54 -12.46
N ASN A 113 -6.67 -1.39 -12.52
CA ASN A 113 -7.30 -0.12 -12.92
C ASN A 113 -6.97 1.01 -11.93
N HIS A 114 -7.04 0.76 -10.62
CA HIS A 114 -6.63 1.74 -9.61
C HIS A 114 -5.17 2.18 -9.79
N ASN A 115 -4.27 1.22 -9.91
CA ASN A 115 -2.84 1.48 -10.00
C ASN A 115 -2.46 2.24 -11.29
N TYR A 116 -3.07 1.89 -12.42
CA TYR A 116 -2.86 2.64 -13.66
C TYR A 116 -3.46 4.04 -13.60
N GLY A 117 -4.66 4.19 -13.03
CA GLY A 117 -5.24 5.51 -12.77
C GLY A 117 -4.32 6.38 -11.92
N TRP A 118 -3.73 5.81 -10.87
CA TRP A 118 -2.77 6.51 -10.02
C TRP A 118 -1.50 6.89 -10.78
N PHE A 119 -0.93 5.99 -11.58
CA PHE A 119 0.20 6.28 -12.46
C PHE A 119 -0.08 7.47 -13.38
N LEU A 120 -1.23 7.49 -14.05
CA LEU A 120 -1.63 8.60 -14.91
C LEU A 120 -1.69 9.92 -14.15
N CYS A 121 -2.29 9.91 -12.96
CA CYS A 121 -2.37 11.07 -12.10
C CYS A 121 -0.98 11.59 -11.65
N GLN A 122 -0.05 10.70 -11.35
CA GLN A 122 1.31 11.05 -10.95
C GLN A 122 2.17 11.58 -12.12
N THR A 123 1.77 11.28 -13.34
CA THR A 123 2.45 11.74 -14.57
C THR A 123 1.75 12.93 -15.24
N ASN A 124 0.99 13.73 -14.47
CA ASN A 124 0.26 14.93 -14.91
C ASN A 124 -0.80 14.63 -15.99
N ARG A 125 -1.42 13.44 -15.93
CA ARG A 125 -2.49 13.00 -16.81
C ARG A 125 -3.76 12.75 -15.99
N GLU A 126 -4.07 13.65 -15.09
CA GLU A 126 -5.16 13.52 -14.11
C GLU A 126 -6.52 13.32 -14.77
N ARG A 127 -6.77 14.00 -15.91
CA ARG A 127 -8.02 13.84 -16.63
C ARG A 127 -8.21 12.40 -17.14
N GLU A 128 -7.13 11.78 -17.59
CA GLU A 128 -7.15 10.42 -18.12
C GLU A 128 -7.25 9.38 -17.00
N SER A 129 -6.86 9.73 -15.76
CA SER A 129 -6.88 8.82 -14.61
C SER A 129 -8.31 8.47 -14.15
N ILE A 130 -9.24 9.42 -14.23
CA ILE A 130 -10.57 9.29 -13.63
C ILE A 130 -11.36 8.09 -14.17
N PRO A 131 -11.43 7.81 -15.49
CA PRO A 131 -12.13 6.63 -16.00
C PRO A 131 -11.63 5.30 -15.42
N TYR A 132 -10.34 5.18 -15.11
CA TYR A 132 -9.77 3.96 -14.53
C TYR A 132 -10.18 3.79 -13.06
N PHE A 133 -10.16 4.87 -12.25
CA PHE A 133 -10.72 4.79 -10.90
C PHE A 133 -12.20 4.41 -10.91
N MET A 134 -12.98 5.00 -11.82
CA MET A 134 -14.41 4.67 -11.96
C MET A 134 -14.61 3.21 -12.39
N ARG A 135 -13.71 2.65 -13.21
CA ARG A 135 -13.76 1.23 -13.61
C ARG A 135 -13.44 0.32 -12.41
N ALA A 136 -12.42 0.62 -11.63
CA ALA A 136 -12.12 -0.10 -10.39
C ALA A 136 -13.32 -0.13 -9.43
N LEU A 137 -14.04 0.98 -9.33
CA LEU A 137 -15.19 1.16 -8.44
C LEU A 137 -16.49 0.49 -8.95
N ARG A 138 -16.53 -0.03 -10.18
CA ARG A 138 -17.69 -0.81 -10.67
C ARG A 138 -17.84 -2.15 -9.98
N ASN A 139 -16.74 -2.72 -9.47
CA ASN A 139 -16.78 -3.97 -8.74
C ASN A 139 -17.26 -3.74 -7.31
N PRO A 140 -18.47 -4.21 -6.92
CA PRO A 140 -18.99 -4.01 -5.57
C PRO A 140 -18.22 -4.77 -4.49
N LEU A 141 -17.47 -5.81 -4.88
CA LEU A 141 -16.63 -6.63 -3.99
C LEU A 141 -15.20 -6.08 -3.85
N TYR A 142 -14.91 -4.95 -4.47
CA TYR A 142 -13.58 -4.34 -4.35
C TYR A 142 -13.33 -3.84 -2.93
N ALA A 143 -12.42 -4.50 -2.22
CA ALA A 143 -12.19 -4.26 -0.79
C ALA A 143 -11.64 -2.86 -0.48
N THR A 144 -10.93 -2.23 -1.42
CA THR A 144 -10.25 -0.95 -1.20
C THR A 144 -10.90 0.22 -1.95
N GLN A 145 -12.23 0.23 -2.09
CA GLN A 145 -12.97 1.28 -2.79
C GLN A 145 -12.65 2.69 -2.26
N ALA A 146 -12.53 2.85 -0.94
CA ALA A 146 -12.19 4.13 -0.31
C ALA A 146 -10.87 4.70 -0.85
N ARG A 147 -9.88 3.83 -1.12
CA ARG A 147 -8.60 4.22 -1.71
C ARG A 147 -8.78 4.80 -3.12
N SER A 148 -9.60 4.16 -3.96
CA SER A 148 -9.85 4.64 -5.33
C SER A 148 -10.65 5.95 -5.36
N TRP A 149 -11.66 6.11 -4.49
CA TRP A 149 -12.36 7.36 -4.32
C TRP A 149 -11.43 8.49 -3.87
N SER A 150 -10.54 8.22 -2.90
CA SER A 150 -9.56 9.19 -2.42
C SER A 150 -8.56 9.58 -3.51
N ALA A 151 -8.08 8.62 -4.30
CA ALA A 151 -7.17 8.87 -5.41
C ALA A 151 -7.84 9.74 -6.50
N ALA A 152 -9.08 9.44 -6.89
CA ALA A 152 -9.84 10.25 -7.83
C ALA A 152 -10.02 11.69 -7.31
N GLY A 153 -10.35 11.86 -6.02
CA GLY A 153 -10.46 13.17 -5.39
C GLY A 153 -9.14 13.94 -5.38
N THR A 154 -8.03 13.26 -5.13
CA THR A 154 -6.68 13.86 -5.19
C THR A 154 -6.36 14.36 -6.60
N CYS A 155 -6.68 13.59 -7.63
CA CYS A 155 -6.41 13.96 -9.00
C CYS A 155 -7.28 15.15 -9.46
N GLU A 156 -8.57 15.19 -9.06
CA GLU A 156 -9.43 16.34 -9.34
C GLU A 156 -8.98 17.61 -8.58
N LEU A 157 -8.49 17.45 -7.34
CA LEU A 157 -7.93 18.56 -6.58
C LEU A 157 -6.68 19.15 -7.28
N ARG A 158 -5.81 18.34 -7.85
CA ARG A 158 -4.65 18.79 -8.65
C ARG A 158 -5.09 19.56 -9.90
N ARG A 159 -6.18 19.12 -10.53
CA ARG A 159 -6.79 19.84 -11.67
C ARG A 159 -7.47 21.16 -11.29
N GLY A 160 -7.66 21.41 -9.98
CA GLY A 160 -8.41 22.54 -9.49
C GLY A 160 -9.93 22.36 -9.47
N ASN A 161 -10.44 21.17 -9.76
CA ASN A 161 -11.87 20.84 -9.76
C ASN A 161 -12.35 20.56 -8.32
N LEU A 162 -12.46 21.61 -7.52
CA LEU A 162 -12.71 21.49 -6.08
C LEU A 162 -14.03 20.77 -5.76
N ARG A 163 -15.08 20.97 -6.59
CA ARG A 163 -16.39 20.35 -6.37
C ARG A 163 -16.37 18.85 -6.59
N GLU A 164 -15.76 18.39 -7.69
CA GLU A 164 -15.61 16.98 -8.00
C GLU A 164 -14.68 16.29 -6.98
N ALA A 165 -13.57 16.94 -6.63
CA ALA A 165 -12.65 16.48 -5.59
C ALA A 165 -13.37 16.26 -4.25
N GLU A 166 -14.16 17.24 -3.84
CA GLU A 166 -14.97 17.14 -2.62
C GLU A 166 -15.91 15.93 -2.65
N GLY A 167 -16.67 15.78 -3.74
CA GLY A 167 -17.63 14.67 -3.88
C GLY A 167 -16.95 13.29 -3.81
N TYR A 168 -15.79 13.12 -4.42
CA TYR A 168 -15.04 11.86 -4.36
C TYR A 168 -14.44 11.61 -2.97
N LEU A 169 -13.87 12.64 -2.34
CA LEU A 169 -13.28 12.52 -1.00
C LEU A 169 -14.34 12.23 0.08
N GLN A 170 -15.51 12.82 -0.03
CA GLN A 170 -16.65 12.51 0.86
C GLN A 170 -17.09 11.05 0.72
N ARG A 171 -17.15 10.50 -0.51
CA ARG A 171 -17.43 9.07 -0.73
C ARG A 171 -16.36 8.18 -0.12
N ALA A 172 -15.08 8.55 -0.23
CA ALA A 172 -14.00 7.83 0.44
C ALA A 172 -14.23 7.78 1.96
N LEU A 173 -14.53 8.93 2.58
CA LEU A 173 -14.75 9.03 4.02
C LEU A 173 -16.09 8.43 4.50
N ALA A 174 -17.06 8.24 3.61
CA ALA A 174 -18.29 7.51 3.93
C ALA A 174 -18.03 6.00 4.06
N ILE A 175 -17.05 5.46 3.31
CA ILE A 175 -16.63 4.05 3.36
C ILE A 175 -15.62 3.83 4.49
N ASP A 176 -14.60 4.68 4.56
CA ASP A 176 -13.56 4.66 5.60
C ASP A 176 -13.43 6.06 6.23
N PRO A 177 -14.15 6.32 7.36
CA PRO A 177 -14.12 7.62 8.03
C PRO A 177 -12.74 8.05 8.52
N ASN A 178 -11.82 7.12 8.67
CA ASN A 178 -10.47 7.35 9.20
C ASN A 178 -9.38 7.27 8.13
N GLN A 179 -9.72 7.29 6.84
CA GLN A 179 -8.72 7.26 5.78
C GLN A 179 -7.88 8.54 5.78
N PRO A 180 -6.56 8.47 6.10
CA PRO A 180 -5.75 9.67 6.31
C PRO A 180 -5.63 10.53 5.06
N ALA A 181 -5.42 9.91 3.89
CA ALA A 181 -5.29 10.63 2.63
C ALA A 181 -6.56 11.43 2.29
N ALA A 182 -7.76 10.82 2.46
CA ALA A 182 -9.02 11.51 2.18
C ALA A 182 -9.26 12.67 3.14
N LEU A 183 -8.96 12.51 4.43
CA LEU A 183 -9.07 13.59 5.42
C LEU A 183 -8.18 14.78 5.05
N MET A 184 -6.93 14.51 4.69
CA MET A 184 -5.97 15.55 4.35
C MET A 184 -6.34 16.28 3.06
N GLN A 185 -6.73 15.55 2.01
CA GLN A 185 -7.12 16.15 0.74
C GLN A 185 -8.44 16.93 0.86
N LEU A 186 -9.41 16.43 1.63
CA LEU A 186 -10.65 17.17 1.87
C LEU A 186 -10.40 18.45 2.70
N ALA A 187 -9.47 18.39 3.67
CA ALA A 187 -9.03 19.59 4.40
C ALA A 187 -8.43 20.64 3.45
N GLN A 188 -7.62 20.21 2.48
CA GLN A 188 -7.05 21.10 1.46
C GLN A 188 -8.15 21.69 0.55
N VAL A 189 -9.16 20.90 0.16
CA VAL A 189 -10.33 21.40 -0.59
C VAL A 189 -11.05 22.47 0.21
N ARG A 190 -11.40 22.17 1.47
CA ARG A 190 -12.09 23.11 2.36
C ARG A 190 -11.32 24.40 2.60
N TYR A 191 -10.00 24.29 2.76
CA TYR A 191 -9.12 25.45 2.86
C TYR A 191 -9.18 26.33 1.61
N ARG A 192 -9.08 25.74 0.40
CA ARG A 192 -9.16 26.46 -0.87
C ARG A 192 -10.54 27.11 -1.09
N GLN A 193 -11.61 26.49 -0.60
CA GLN A 193 -12.97 27.03 -0.63
C GLN A 193 -13.19 28.15 0.42
N GLY A 194 -12.24 28.41 1.32
CA GLY A 194 -12.38 29.37 2.42
C GLY A 194 -13.13 28.81 3.63
N ASN A 195 -13.54 27.55 3.62
CA ASN A 195 -14.22 26.92 4.76
C ASN A 195 -13.20 26.46 5.80
N LEU A 196 -12.62 27.44 6.51
CA LEU A 196 -11.47 27.22 7.40
C LEU A 196 -11.82 26.36 8.62
N GLU A 197 -13.03 26.48 9.19
CA GLU A 197 -13.45 25.69 10.34
C GLU A 197 -13.50 24.19 10.01
N GLU A 198 -14.07 23.82 8.87
CA GLU A 198 -14.12 22.44 8.44
C GLU A 198 -12.71 21.91 8.09
N ALA A 199 -11.88 22.73 7.44
CA ALA A 199 -10.49 22.38 7.17
C ALA A 199 -9.73 22.07 8.47
N ARG A 200 -9.89 22.91 9.51
CA ARG A 200 -9.30 22.74 10.84
C ARG A 200 -9.72 21.43 11.50
N LYS A 201 -11.03 21.12 11.49
CA LYS A 201 -11.56 19.87 12.03
C LYS A 201 -10.99 18.63 11.33
N LEU A 202 -10.88 18.67 10.01
CA LEU A 202 -10.33 17.56 9.22
C LEU A 202 -8.85 17.33 9.49
N VAL A 203 -8.04 18.40 9.57
CA VAL A 203 -6.62 18.32 9.95
C VAL A 203 -6.48 17.76 11.38
N ALA A 204 -7.31 18.20 12.32
CA ALA A 204 -7.28 17.67 13.69
C ALA A 204 -7.67 16.19 13.75
N ARG A 205 -8.61 15.73 12.91
CA ARG A 205 -8.93 14.29 12.80
C ARG A 205 -7.76 13.51 12.22
N HIS A 206 -7.14 14.01 11.14
CA HIS A 206 -5.97 13.39 10.53
C HIS A 206 -4.83 13.21 11.55
N ALA A 207 -4.53 14.24 12.35
CA ALA A 207 -3.46 14.22 13.35
C ALA A 207 -3.68 13.21 14.51
N LYS A 208 -4.90 12.69 14.69
CA LYS A 208 -5.20 11.62 15.66
C LYS A 208 -4.92 10.22 15.12
N ILE A 209 -4.74 10.08 13.80
CA ILE A 209 -4.63 8.78 13.11
C ILE A 209 -3.19 8.50 12.70
N VAL A 210 -2.49 9.53 12.22
CA VAL A 210 -1.14 9.40 11.71
C VAL A 210 -0.24 10.50 12.26
N ASP A 211 1.06 10.24 12.27
CA ASP A 211 2.06 11.23 12.63
C ASP A 211 2.04 12.43 11.67
N ALA A 212 2.42 13.59 12.22
CA ALA A 212 2.48 14.80 11.43
C ALA A 212 3.51 14.68 10.31
N THR A 213 3.11 15.07 9.11
CA THR A 213 3.96 15.23 7.92
C THR A 213 4.22 16.71 7.64
N PRO A 214 5.20 17.06 6.79
CA PRO A 214 5.41 18.45 6.37
C PRO A 214 4.15 19.10 5.84
N GLU A 215 3.42 18.42 4.96
CA GLU A 215 2.19 18.91 4.33
C GLU A 215 1.07 19.15 5.35
N SER A 216 0.91 18.25 6.33
CA SER A 216 -0.12 18.38 7.35
C SER A 216 0.15 19.55 8.31
N LEU A 217 1.41 19.73 8.73
CA LEU A 217 1.84 20.87 9.54
C LEU A 217 1.71 22.18 8.78
N TRP A 218 2.04 22.18 7.50
CA TRP A 218 1.93 23.33 6.63
C TRP A 218 0.48 23.79 6.45
N LEU A 219 -0.42 22.85 6.17
CA LEU A 219 -1.84 23.18 6.05
C LEU A 219 -2.41 23.68 7.38
N ALA A 220 -2.08 23.04 8.50
CA ALA A 220 -2.49 23.47 9.84
C ALA A 220 -2.00 24.92 10.12
N LEU A 221 -0.74 25.21 9.85
CA LEU A 221 -0.14 26.54 9.99
C LEU A 221 -0.91 27.59 9.17
N ARG A 222 -1.18 27.31 7.90
CA ARG A 222 -1.88 28.23 6.99
C ARG A 222 -3.32 28.48 7.44
N ILE A 223 -4.00 27.48 7.98
CA ILE A 223 -5.34 27.62 8.57
C ILE A 223 -5.28 28.55 9.78
N GLU A 224 -4.39 28.30 10.76
CA GLU A 224 -4.29 29.11 11.97
C GLU A 224 -3.87 30.55 11.66
N ARG A 225 -2.98 30.75 10.68
CA ARG A 225 -2.63 32.06 10.18
C ARG A 225 -3.85 32.84 9.65
N ARG A 226 -4.73 32.20 8.89
CA ARG A 226 -5.96 32.82 8.37
C ARG A 226 -6.98 33.11 9.47
N PHE A 227 -6.94 32.37 10.57
CA PHE A 227 -7.71 32.67 11.77
C PHE A 227 -7.08 33.77 12.66
N GLY A 228 -5.86 34.21 12.38
CA GLY A 228 -5.11 35.12 13.23
C GLY A 228 -4.64 34.50 14.55
N GLN A 229 -4.62 33.17 14.66
CA GLN A 229 -4.24 32.44 15.86
C GLN A 229 -2.70 32.30 15.95
N ARG A 230 -2.04 33.39 16.30
CA ARG A 230 -0.57 33.54 16.26
C ARG A 230 0.17 32.44 17.04
N ASN A 231 -0.32 32.04 18.21
CA ASN A 231 0.33 31.03 19.04
C ASN A 231 0.32 29.66 18.36
N ASN A 232 -0.81 29.28 17.77
CA ASN A 232 -0.93 28.01 17.05
C ASN A 232 -0.08 28.02 15.76
N GLU A 233 -0.12 29.13 15.01
CA GLU A 233 0.74 29.33 13.83
C GLU A 233 2.22 29.11 14.19
N LEU A 234 2.71 29.75 15.24
CA LEU A 234 4.09 29.60 15.71
C LEU A 234 4.41 28.18 16.18
N SER A 235 3.47 27.50 16.84
CA SER A 235 3.61 26.12 17.26
C SER A 235 3.85 25.18 16.07
N TYR A 236 3.01 25.28 15.02
CA TYR A 236 3.17 24.48 13.80
C TYR A 236 4.45 24.85 13.03
N ALA A 237 4.78 26.13 12.96
CA ALA A 237 6.03 26.60 12.34
C ALA A 237 7.28 26.01 13.02
N ASN A 238 7.29 25.96 14.37
CA ASN A 238 8.39 25.39 15.12
C ASN A 238 8.49 23.86 14.94
N GLN A 239 7.36 23.16 14.90
CA GLN A 239 7.35 21.72 14.61
C GLN A 239 7.91 21.44 13.22
N LEU A 240 7.48 22.20 12.20
CA LEU A 240 7.94 22.05 10.83
C LEU A 240 9.47 22.26 10.72
N ARG A 241 10.00 23.34 11.30
CA ARG A 241 11.45 23.63 11.31
C ARG A 241 12.27 22.56 12.04
N ARG A 242 11.77 22.03 13.16
CA ARG A 242 12.52 21.05 13.98
C ARG A 242 12.49 19.65 13.40
N ARG A 243 11.31 19.22 12.95
CA ARG A 243 11.11 17.83 12.51
C ARG A 243 11.46 17.61 11.03
N PHE A 244 11.26 18.65 10.22
CA PHE A 244 11.36 18.56 8.75
C PHE A 244 12.13 19.73 8.13
N PRO A 245 13.35 20.04 8.58
CA PRO A 245 14.10 21.25 8.18
C PRO A 245 14.41 21.32 6.70
N GLN A 246 14.45 20.17 6.01
CA GLN A 246 14.78 20.08 4.59
C GLN A 246 13.54 19.99 3.67
N SER A 247 12.33 20.00 4.24
CA SER A 247 11.11 19.91 3.43
C SER A 247 10.86 21.19 2.62
N ALA A 248 10.11 21.04 1.54
CA ALA A 248 9.70 22.18 0.70
C ALA A 248 8.86 23.19 1.50
N GLU A 249 8.04 22.70 2.44
CA GLU A 249 7.18 23.50 3.32
C GLU A 249 8.01 24.31 4.32
N ALA A 250 9.09 23.72 4.88
CA ALA A 250 10.00 24.47 5.76
C ALA A 250 10.75 25.56 4.99
N GLN A 251 11.14 25.29 3.75
CA GLN A 251 11.74 26.30 2.86
C GLN A 251 10.73 27.39 2.47
N ALA A 252 9.44 27.02 2.19
CA ALA A 252 8.38 27.99 1.93
C ALA A 252 8.15 28.89 3.15
N LEU A 253 8.13 28.30 4.36
CA LEU A 253 8.03 29.04 5.62
C LEU A 253 9.16 30.05 5.80
N GLN A 254 10.41 29.69 5.48
CA GLN A 254 11.57 30.57 5.56
C GLN A 254 11.46 31.76 4.61
N ARG A 255 10.92 31.53 3.41
CA ARG A 255 10.71 32.58 2.38
C ARG A 255 9.47 33.43 2.63
N GLY A 256 8.63 33.06 3.62
CA GLY A 256 7.33 33.72 3.83
C GLY A 256 6.31 33.45 2.72
N ALA A 257 6.48 32.38 1.94
CA ALA A 257 5.59 31.99 0.83
C ALA A 257 4.46 31.09 1.36
N TYR A 258 3.33 31.70 1.71
CA TYR A 258 2.18 31.00 2.34
C TYR A 258 1.05 30.63 1.36
N ASP A 259 1.19 30.94 0.10
CA ASP A 259 0.20 30.72 -0.97
C ASP A 259 0.34 29.34 -1.63
#